data_ac9912b45a4cf0b60a994376ff93ac1c
#
_entry.id   ac9912b45a4cf0b60a994376ff93ac1c
#
_cell.length_a   1.000
_cell.length_b   1.000
_cell.length_c   1.000
_cell.angle_alpha   90.00
_cell.angle_beta   90.00
_cell.angle_gamma   90.00
#
_symmetry.space_group_name_H-M   'P 1'
#
loop_
_entity.id
_entity.type
_entity.pdbx_description
1 polymer ?
#
loop_
_entity_poly.entity_id
_entity_poly.type
_entity_poly.pdbx_seq_one_letter_code
_entity_poly.pdbx_strand_id
1 'polypeptide(L)'
;NLVEGFKAIQAGLPETPVAISFAFPGPADYQAGIIGDLPNFPSFRGGVALGPFLEDIFGIPVFINNDGNLFAYGEALTGALPDINRRLREAGSRKQYKNLLGVTLGTGFGAGVVINQELLLGDNAAGGDIWCFRNKKYPEYIVEESVSIRAVMRVYAERSGDTGVHTPKEIFEIAEGICPGNREAAITAFSELGELAGDALASAITLIDGIIVIGGGLSGASKYILPALLKELNSSTGMMDGSRFGRLQMKAYLLEDAESFADFAKGGAVEVPIPGTNRKVGYDPCKRIGVTVSKQGANRSIAMGAYVFALNHLSKGI
;
A
#
# COMPACT_ATOMS: atom_id res chain seq x y z
N ASN A 1 -22.71 -19.10 5.61
CA ASN A 1 -22.49 -17.73 6.11
C ASN A 1 -22.20 -16.73 4.97
N LEU A 2 -21.27 -17.03 4.03
CA LEU A 2 -20.92 -16.10 2.93
C LEU A 2 -22.08 -15.93 1.94
N VAL A 3 -22.69 -17.01 1.49
CA VAL A 3 -23.89 -17.01 0.62
C VAL A 3 -25.04 -16.26 1.28
N GLU A 4 -25.29 -16.50 2.57
CA GLU A 4 -26.35 -15.82 3.33
C GLU A 4 -26.12 -14.33 3.43
N GLY A 5 -24.85 -13.92 3.63
CA GLY A 5 -24.46 -12.51 3.62
C GLY A 5 -24.75 -11.85 2.29
N PHE A 6 -24.37 -12.45 1.16
CA PHE A 6 -24.64 -11.90 -0.17
C PHE A 6 -26.15 -11.88 -0.48
N LYS A 7 -26.92 -12.90 -0.11
CA LYS A 7 -28.39 -12.88 -0.24
C LYS A 7 -29.02 -11.75 0.56
N ALA A 8 -28.56 -11.52 1.78
CA ALA A 8 -29.06 -10.43 2.61
C ALA A 8 -28.73 -9.05 2.00
N ILE A 9 -27.53 -8.87 1.44
CA ILE A 9 -27.15 -7.64 0.74
C ILE A 9 -28.06 -7.47 -0.50
N GLN A 10 -28.19 -8.51 -1.34
CA GLN A 10 -29.02 -8.49 -2.55
C GLN A 10 -30.47 -8.09 -2.25
N ALA A 11 -31.06 -8.64 -1.18
CA ALA A 11 -32.43 -8.34 -0.77
C ALA A 11 -32.63 -6.88 -0.33
N GLY A 12 -31.56 -6.18 0.10
CA GLY A 12 -31.59 -4.78 0.49
C GLY A 12 -31.29 -3.78 -0.63
N LEU A 13 -30.91 -4.26 -1.82
CA LEU A 13 -30.58 -3.38 -2.95
C LEU A 13 -31.84 -2.89 -3.67
N PRO A 14 -31.89 -1.61 -4.13
CA PRO A 14 -33.00 -1.07 -4.89
C PRO A 14 -33.09 -1.63 -6.32
N GLU A 15 -31.96 -2.15 -6.84
CA GLU A 15 -31.84 -2.70 -8.20
C GLU A 15 -31.13 -4.05 -8.17
N THR A 16 -31.35 -4.86 -9.20
CA THR A 16 -30.65 -6.15 -9.36
C THR A 16 -29.16 -5.91 -9.61
N PRO A 17 -28.28 -6.49 -8.80
CA PRO A 17 -26.84 -6.35 -8.99
C PRO A 17 -26.39 -7.05 -10.28
N VAL A 18 -25.40 -6.48 -10.97
CA VAL A 18 -24.84 -7.02 -12.22
C VAL A 18 -23.58 -7.85 -12.01
N ALA A 19 -22.98 -7.78 -10.83
CA ALA A 19 -21.82 -8.57 -10.42
C ALA A 19 -21.68 -8.61 -8.90
N ILE A 20 -20.87 -9.56 -8.40
CA ILE A 20 -20.35 -9.60 -7.04
C ILE A 20 -18.85 -9.38 -7.11
N SER A 21 -18.31 -8.46 -6.28
CA SER A 21 -16.88 -8.25 -6.19
C SER A 21 -16.44 -8.02 -4.76
N PHE A 22 -15.41 -8.74 -4.32
CA PHE A 22 -14.94 -8.66 -2.93
C PHE A 22 -13.49 -9.07 -2.76
N ALA A 23 -12.92 -8.69 -1.61
CA ALA A 23 -11.59 -9.10 -1.20
C ALA A 23 -11.62 -10.48 -0.54
N PHE A 24 -10.63 -11.32 -0.85
CA PHE A 24 -10.40 -12.57 -0.14
C PHE A 24 -8.90 -12.86 -0.03
N PRO A 25 -8.42 -13.37 1.12
CA PRO A 25 -7.00 -13.65 1.30
C PRO A 25 -6.53 -14.81 0.41
N GLY A 26 -5.26 -14.77 0.03
CA GLY A 26 -4.56 -15.86 -0.69
C GLY A 26 -3.92 -16.88 0.24
N PRO A 27 -3.36 -17.96 -0.32
CA PRO A 27 -3.11 -18.16 -1.75
C PRO A 27 -4.39 -18.42 -2.57
N ALA A 28 -4.46 -17.89 -3.78
CA ALA A 28 -5.62 -18.03 -4.66
C ALA A 28 -5.24 -17.87 -6.14
N ASP A 29 -5.97 -18.54 -7.01
CA ASP A 29 -6.10 -18.16 -8.42
C ASP A 29 -7.28 -17.19 -8.53
N TYR A 30 -7.00 -15.90 -8.40
CA TYR A 30 -8.03 -14.87 -8.41
C TYR A 30 -8.73 -14.76 -9.76
N GLN A 31 -8.05 -15.06 -10.86
CA GLN A 31 -8.63 -15.03 -12.20
C GLN A 31 -9.68 -16.12 -12.38
N ALA A 32 -9.39 -17.33 -11.90
CA ALA A 32 -10.33 -18.45 -11.91
C ALA A 32 -11.32 -18.42 -10.74
N GLY A 33 -11.18 -17.50 -9.79
CA GLY A 33 -12.00 -17.44 -8.57
C GLY A 33 -11.81 -18.63 -7.63
N ILE A 34 -10.62 -19.26 -7.65
CA ILE A 34 -10.29 -20.43 -6.84
C ILE A 34 -9.45 -19.99 -5.65
N ILE A 35 -9.97 -20.18 -4.45
CA ILE A 35 -9.23 -19.97 -3.22
C ILE A 35 -8.41 -21.23 -2.92
N GLY A 36 -7.11 -21.09 -2.70
CA GLY A 36 -6.21 -22.20 -2.44
C GLY A 36 -6.32 -22.75 -1.02
N ASP A 37 -5.37 -23.58 -0.63
CA ASP A 37 -5.34 -24.19 0.70
C ASP A 37 -5.02 -23.17 1.79
N LEU A 38 -6.02 -22.71 2.53
CA LEU A 38 -5.88 -21.74 3.62
C LEU A 38 -5.77 -22.47 4.98
N PRO A 39 -4.56 -22.53 5.60
CA PRO A 39 -4.36 -23.24 6.87
C PRO A 39 -5.26 -22.78 8.01
N ASN A 40 -5.54 -21.47 8.05
CA ASN A 40 -6.33 -20.81 9.09
C ASN A 40 -7.84 -20.88 8.87
N PHE A 41 -8.30 -21.42 7.73
CA PHE A 41 -9.71 -21.54 7.38
C PHE A 41 -10.05 -22.99 7.05
N PRO A 42 -10.52 -23.78 8.02
CA PRO A 42 -10.76 -25.23 7.80
C PRO A 42 -11.65 -25.56 6.61
N SER A 43 -12.63 -24.68 6.29
CA SER A 43 -13.55 -24.86 5.15
C SER A 43 -12.88 -24.64 3.79
N PHE A 44 -11.64 -24.18 3.75
CA PHE A 44 -10.86 -23.92 2.53
C PHE A 44 -9.67 -24.86 2.38
N ARG A 45 -9.57 -25.88 3.24
CA ARG A 45 -8.53 -26.91 3.10
C ARG A 45 -8.69 -27.68 1.79
N GLY A 46 -7.58 -27.81 1.03
CA GLY A 46 -7.56 -28.46 -0.28
C GLY A 46 -8.05 -27.60 -1.46
N GLY A 47 -8.39 -26.35 -1.19
CA GLY A 47 -8.86 -25.40 -2.22
C GLY A 47 -10.37 -25.43 -2.45
N VAL A 48 -10.94 -24.26 -2.80
CA VAL A 48 -12.38 -24.08 -3.07
C VAL A 48 -12.57 -23.19 -4.30
N ALA A 49 -13.34 -23.65 -5.29
CA ALA A 49 -13.76 -22.85 -6.44
C ALA A 49 -14.87 -21.86 -6.04
N LEU A 50 -14.50 -20.84 -5.25
CA LEU A 50 -15.45 -19.93 -4.60
C LEU A 50 -16.18 -19.03 -5.61
N GLY A 51 -15.47 -18.50 -6.60
CA GLY A 51 -16.05 -17.69 -7.67
C GLY A 51 -17.12 -18.45 -8.44
N PRO A 52 -16.77 -19.57 -9.12
CA PRO A 52 -17.74 -20.42 -9.82
C PRO A 52 -18.91 -20.86 -8.95
N PHE A 53 -18.66 -21.22 -7.69
CA PHE A 53 -19.73 -21.59 -6.75
C PHE A 53 -20.74 -20.46 -6.51
N LEU A 54 -20.26 -19.23 -6.36
CA LEU A 54 -21.13 -18.08 -6.17
C LEU A 54 -21.83 -17.68 -7.47
N GLU A 55 -21.17 -17.82 -8.63
CA GLU A 55 -21.78 -17.59 -9.96
C GLU A 55 -22.96 -18.53 -10.20
N ASP A 56 -22.81 -19.82 -9.86
CA ASP A 56 -23.89 -20.80 -9.97
C ASP A 56 -25.11 -20.46 -9.09
N ILE A 57 -24.87 -19.85 -7.92
CA ILE A 57 -25.96 -19.48 -7.00
C ILE A 57 -26.65 -18.18 -7.39
N PHE A 58 -25.89 -17.17 -7.83
CA PHE A 58 -26.40 -15.81 -8.04
C PHE A 58 -26.71 -15.50 -9.51
N GLY A 59 -26.20 -16.30 -10.46
CA GLY A 59 -26.40 -16.11 -11.90
C GLY A 59 -25.76 -14.84 -12.47
N ILE A 60 -24.76 -14.29 -11.79
CA ILE A 60 -24.04 -13.08 -12.18
C ILE A 60 -22.52 -13.27 -11.97
N PRO A 61 -21.66 -12.55 -12.72
CA PRO A 61 -20.21 -12.66 -12.60
C PRO A 61 -19.69 -12.36 -11.18
N VAL A 62 -18.66 -13.10 -10.77
CA VAL A 62 -18.02 -12.95 -9.45
C VAL A 62 -16.54 -12.63 -9.62
N PHE A 63 -16.11 -11.50 -9.07
CA PHE A 63 -14.73 -11.02 -9.10
C PHE A 63 -14.12 -11.06 -7.69
N ILE A 64 -13.07 -11.84 -7.53
CA ILE A 64 -12.33 -11.96 -6.26
C ILE A 64 -10.92 -11.44 -6.47
N ASN A 65 -10.38 -10.70 -5.50
CA ASN A 65 -8.98 -10.31 -5.53
C ASN A 65 -8.40 -10.20 -4.11
N ASN A 66 -7.08 -10.06 -4.01
CA ASN A 66 -6.39 -9.81 -2.74
C ASN A 66 -6.75 -8.43 -2.17
N ASP A 67 -6.78 -8.31 -0.85
CA ASP A 67 -7.10 -7.07 -0.14
C ASP A 67 -6.07 -5.95 -0.38
N GLY A 68 -4.77 -6.27 -0.46
CA GLY A 68 -3.72 -5.32 -0.81
C GLY A 68 -3.86 -4.79 -2.24
N ASN A 69 -4.19 -5.65 -3.20
CA ASN A 69 -4.47 -5.27 -4.57
C ASN A 69 -5.68 -4.33 -4.66
N LEU A 70 -6.78 -4.69 -4.02
CA LEU A 70 -8.00 -3.88 -4.03
C LEU A 70 -7.81 -2.57 -3.26
N PHE A 71 -7.04 -2.57 -2.17
CA PHE A 71 -6.64 -1.34 -1.49
C PHE A 71 -5.92 -0.38 -2.45
N ALA A 72 -4.86 -0.87 -3.11
CA ALA A 72 -4.09 -0.06 -4.05
C ALA A 72 -4.95 0.45 -5.21
N TYR A 73 -5.82 -0.39 -5.76
CA TYR A 73 -6.68 -0.03 -6.87
C TYR A 73 -7.74 1.01 -6.48
N GLY A 74 -8.34 0.87 -5.29
CA GLY A 74 -9.25 1.87 -4.73
C GLY A 74 -8.59 3.22 -4.51
N GLU A 75 -7.37 3.25 -3.95
CA GLU A 75 -6.60 4.47 -3.76
C GLU A 75 -6.15 5.10 -5.08
N ALA A 76 -5.87 4.29 -6.09
CA ALA A 76 -5.46 4.79 -7.40
C ALA A 76 -6.61 5.41 -8.19
N LEU A 77 -7.83 4.87 -8.11
CA LEU A 77 -8.94 5.33 -8.96
C LEU A 77 -9.93 6.24 -8.22
N THR A 78 -10.09 6.08 -6.90
CA THR A 78 -11.13 6.80 -6.14
C THR A 78 -10.61 7.52 -4.89
N GLY A 79 -9.35 7.29 -4.51
CA GLY A 79 -8.78 7.77 -3.26
C GLY A 79 -7.65 8.78 -3.43
N ALA A 80 -6.47 8.41 -2.93
CA ALA A 80 -5.34 9.33 -2.81
C ALA A 80 -4.83 9.86 -4.14
N LEU A 81 -4.71 9.03 -5.18
CA LEU A 81 -4.09 9.46 -6.44
C LEU A 81 -4.88 10.55 -7.17
N PRO A 82 -6.21 10.46 -7.35
CA PRO A 82 -7.01 11.56 -7.87
C PRO A 82 -6.91 12.85 -7.04
N ASP A 83 -6.92 12.74 -5.70
CA ASP A 83 -6.79 13.91 -4.81
C ASP A 83 -5.42 14.58 -4.96
N ILE A 84 -4.33 13.81 -4.98
CA ILE A 84 -2.97 14.34 -5.18
C ILE A 84 -2.86 15.04 -6.53
N ASN A 85 -3.36 14.42 -7.60
CA ASN A 85 -3.33 15.01 -8.93
C ASN A 85 -4.17 16.29 -9.02
N ARG A 86 -5.31 16.37 -8.32
CA ARG A 86 -6.11 17.60 -8.19
C ARG A 86 -5.31 18.68 -7.48
N ARG A 87 -4.74 18.39 -6.30
CA ARG A 87 -3.91 19.33 -5.52
C ARG A 87 -2.68 19.81 -6.31
N LEU A 88 -2.06 18.96 -7.11
CA LEU A 88 -0.95 19.33 -7.98
C LEU A 88 -1.38 20.34 -9.05
N ARG A 89 -2.55 20.13 -9.68
CA ARG A 89 -3.10 21.10 -10.66
C ARG A 89 -3.43 22.42 -10.00
N GLU A 90 -4.05 22.42 -8.82
CA GLU A 90 -4.36 23.61 -8.04
C GLU A 90 -3.10 24.40 -7.65
N ALA A 91 -1.99 23.70 -7.37
CA ALA A 91 -0.67 24.30 -7.13
C ALA A 91 0.08 24.73 -8.41
N GLY A 92 -0.52 24.60 -9.59
CA GLY A 92 0.10 24.95 -10.87
C GLY A 92 1.18 23.96 -11.37
N SER A 93 1.29 22.79 -10.77
CA SER A 93 2.25 21.75 -11.20
C SER A 93 1.81 21.10 -12.50
N ARG A 94 2.74 20.92 -13.43
CA ARG A 94 2.53 20.14 -14.66
C ARG A 94 2.65 18.63 -14.44
N LYS A 95 3.20 18.21 -13.29
CA LYS A 95 3.39 16.80 -12.96
C LYS A 95 2.04 16.16 -12.61
N GLN A 96 1.79 14.98 -13.18
CA GLN A 96 0.65 14.14 -12.86
C GLN A 96 1.16 12.71 -12.68
N TYR A 97 0.60 12.00 -11.72
CA TYR A 97 0.97 10.62 -11.41
C TYR A 97 -0.11 9.66 -11.90
N LYS A 98 0.31 8.50 -12.39
CA LYS A 98 -0.57 7.42 -12.88
C LYS A 98 -0.28 6.09 -12.20
N ASN A 99 0.89 6.02 -11.54
CA ASN A 99 1.36 4.82 -10.86
C ASN A 99 1.24 4.98 -9.35
N LEU A 100 0.90 3.89 -8.69
CA LEU A 100 0.71 3.86 -7.24
C LEU A 100 1.18 2.52 -6.68
N LEU A 101 1.88 2.57 -5.54
CA LEU A 101 2.14 1.44 -4.66
C LEU A 101 1.27 1.64 -3.41
N GLY A 102 0.22 0.85 -3.27
CA GLY A 102 -0.60 0.82 -2.06
C GLY A 102 -0.07 -0.24 -1.10
N VAL A 103 0.08 0.11 0.17
CA VAL A 103 0.53 -0.84 1.20
C VAL A 103 -0.39 -0.84 2.40
N THR A 104 -0.64 -1.99 2.98
CA THR A 104 -1.42 -2.17 4.20
C THR A 104 -0.54 -2.68 5.33
N LEU A 105 -0.41 -1.87 6.38
CA LEU A 105 0.33 -2.21 7.60
C LEU A 105 -0.65 -2.74 8.64
N GLY A 106 -0.58 -4.04 8.92
CA GLY A 106 -1.53 -4.70 9.81
C GLY A 106 -1.00 -6.02 10.36
N THR A 107 -1.82 -7.06 10.35
CA THR A 107 -1.39 -8.44 10.72
C THR A 107 -0.20 -8.88 9.87
N GLY A 108 -0.22 -8.50 8.58
CA GLY A 108 0.88 -8.68 7.64
C GLY A 108 1.27 -7.36 6.96
N PHE A 109 2.11 -7.50 5.92
CA PHE A 109 2.60 -6.42 5.07
C PHE A 109 2.04 -6.61 3.65
N GLY A 110 0.76 -6.32 3.48
CA GLY A 110 0.10 -6.41 2.17
C GLY A 110 0.47 -5.25 1.25
N ALA A 111 0.48 -5.51 -0.06
CA ALA A 111 0.65 -4.46 -1.06
C ALA A 111 -0.12 -4.77 -2.35
N GLY A 112 -0.30 -3.73 -3.14
CA GLY A 112 -0.79 -3.82 -4.50
C GLY A 112 -0.15 -2.72 -5.36
N VAL A 113 -0.01 -3.00 -6.64
CA VAL A 113 0.68 -2.14 -7.60
C VAL A 113 -0.28 -1.72 -8.71
N VAL A 114 -0.31 -0.42 -8.98
CA VAL A 114 -1.09 0.14 -10.08
C VAL A 114 -0.13 0.86 -11.04
N ILE A 115 -0.14 0.48 -12.31
CA ILE A 115 0.67 1.06 -13.38
C ILE A 115 -0.27 1.63 -14.45
N ASN A 116 -0.12 2.91 -14.77
CA ASN A 116 -0.99 3.60 -15.73
C ASN A 116 -2.49 3.46 -15.43
N GLN A 117 -2.86 3.47 -14.14
CA GLN A 117 -4.22 3.28 -13.64
C GLN A 117 -4.78 1.86 -13.81
N GLU A 118 -3.97 0.88 -14.21
CA GLU A 118 -4.34 -0.53 -14.29
C GLU A 118 -3.66 -1.31 -13.15
N LEU A 119 -4.41 -2.21 -12.53
CA LEU A 119 -3.91 -3.07 -11.46
C LEU A 119 -2.92 -4.10 -12.04
N LEU A 120 -1.71 -4.16 -11.48
CA LEU A 120 -0.71 -5.15 -11.85
C LEU A 120 -0.98 -6.44 -11.08
N LEU A 121 -1.48 -7.45 -11.76
CA LEU A 121 -1.69 -8.78 -11.18
C LEU A 121 -0.45 -9.68 -11.35
N GLY A 122 0.24 -9.55 -12.49
CA GLY A 122 1.31 -10.47 -12.91
C GLY A 122 0.74 -11.78 -13.45
N ASP A 123 1.60 -12.58 -14.05
CA ASP A 123 1.20 -13.85 -14.69
C ASP A 123 0.80 -14.94 -13.68
N ASN A 124 1.24 -14.80 -12.43
CA ASN A 124 0.98 -15.75 -11.35
C ASN A 124 0.16 -15.14 -10.20
N ALA A 125 -0.50 -14.02 -10.43
CA ALA A 125 -1.23 -13.25 -9.42
C ALA A 125 -0.40 -12.89 -8.18
N ALA A 126 0.93 -12.83 -8.31
CA ALA A 126 1.89 -12.51 -7.24
C ALA A 126 2.51 -11.10 -7.39
N GLY A 127 1.94 -10.27 -8.28
CA GLY A 127 2.36 -8.89 -8.45
C GLY A 127 2.09 -8.08 -7.18
N GLY A 128 3.15 -7.56 -6.54
CA GLY A 128 3.01 -6.80 -5.30
C GLY A 128 3.33 -7.57 -4.01
N ASP A 129 3.75 -8.81 -4.06
CA ASP A 129 4.11 -9.63 -2.91
C ASP A 129 5.43 -9.17 -2.25
N ILE A 130 5.47 -7.90 -1.83
CA ILE A 130 6.65 -7.29 -1.19
C ILE A 130 6.91 -7.83 0.23
N TRP A 131 5.93 -8.48 0.84
CA TRP A 131 6.04 -9.08 2.17
C TRP A 131 7.16 -10.11 2.28
N CYS A 132 7.47 -10.79 1.16
CA CYS A 132 8.52 -11.82 1.08
C CYS A 132 9.92 -11.25 0.79
N PHE A 133 10.10 -9.93 0.65
CA PHE A 133 11.43 -9.34 0.49
C PHE A 133 12.32 -9.72 1.67
N ARG A 134 13.64 -9.76 1.40
CA ARG A 134 14.60 -10.01 2.46
C ARG A 134 14.58 -8.89 3.50
N ASN A 135 14.57 -9.27 4.75
CA ASN A 135 14.61 -8.33 5.86
C ASN A 135 16.00 -7.69 5.97
N LYS A 136 16.08 -6.35 5.96
CA LYS A 136 17.34 -5.60 6.10
C LYS A 136 18.04 -5.88 7.43
N LYS A 137 17.30 -5.97 8.53
CA LYS A 137 17.83 -6.17 9.87
C LYS A 137 18.13 -7.64 10.20
N TYR A 138 17.28 -8.52 9.68
CA TYR A 138 17.35 -9.96 9.91
C TYR A 138 17.36 -10.70 8.56
N PRO A 139 18.52 -10.79 7.85
CA PRO A 139 18.60 -11.27 6.47
C PRO A 139 18.14 -12.70 6.24
N GLU A 140 17.99 -13.50 7.31
CA GLU A 140 17.46 -14.87 7.29
C GLU A 140 15.94 -14.95 7.22
N TYR A 141 15.25 -13.80 7.40
CA TYR A 141 13.79 -13.72 7.50
C TYR A 141 13.21 -12.82 6.41
N ILE A 142 11.92 -12.98 6.15
CA ILE A 142 11.14 -12.11 5.30
C ILE A 142 10.92 -10.75 6.01
N VAL A 143 10.71 -9.69 5.23
CA VAL A 143 10.53 -8.34 5.78
C VAL A 143 9.25 -8.22 6.64
N GLU A 144 8.21 -9.01 6.36
CA GLU A 144 6.97 -9.01 7.15
C GLU A 144 7.22 -9.36 8.63
N GLU A 145 8.28 -10.11 8.96
CA GLU A 145 8.66 -10.36 10.35
C GLU A 145 9.06 -9.09 11.12
N SER A 146 9.33 -8.00 10.40
CA SER A 146 9.63 -6.68 10.97
C SER A 146 8.61 -5.61 10.60
N VAL A 147 7.68 -5.90 9.68
CA VAL A 147 6.65 -4.96 9.20
C VAL A 147 5.27 -5.57 9.42
N SER A 148 4.90 -5.74 10.68
CA SER A 148 3.60 -6.32 11.08
C SER A 148 3.26 -5.98 12.52
N ILE A 149 2.02 -6.26 12.93
CA ILE A 149 1.55 -6.14 14.33
C ILE A 149 2.48 -6.90 15.28
N ARG A 150 2.85 -8.15 14.94
CA ARG A 150 3.72 -8.98 15.79
C ARG A 150 5.11 -8.37 15.96
N ALA A 151 5.61 -7.67 14.94
CA ALA A 151 6.89 -6.97 15.02
C ALA A 151 6.85 -5.81 16.03
N VAL A 152 5.81 -4.99 16.00
CA VAL A 152 5.63 -3.88 16.96
C VAL A 152 5.60 -4.43 18.39
N MET A 153 4.83 -5.48 18.64
CA MET A 153 4.71 -6.12 19.95
C MET A 153 6.07 -6.70 20.41
N ARG A 154 6.76 -7.42 19.54
CA ARG A 154 8.07 -8.00 19.82
C ARG A 154 9.11 -6.94 20.15
N VAL A 155 9.24 -5.92 19.30
CA VAL A 155 10.25 -4.84 19.50
C VAL A 155 9.95 -4.07 20.77
N TYR A 156 8.68 -3.80 21.10
CA TYR A 156 8.32 -3.16 22.35
C TYR A 156 8.77 -4.01 23.56
N ALA A 157 8.43 -5.30 23.58
CA ALA A 157 8.83 -6.20 24.67
C ALA A 157 10.37 -6.29 24.81
N GLU A 158 11.10 -6.44 23.72
CA GLU A 158 12.56 -6.50 23.71
C GLU A 158 13.20 -5.21 24.25
N ARG A 159 12.64 -4.04 23.88
CA ARG A 159 13.21 -2.75 24.25
C ARG A 159 12.81 -2.26 25.64
N SER A 160 11.59 -2.59 26.07
CA SER A 160 11.08 -2.20 27.39
C SER A 160 11.52 -3.14 28.51
N GLY A 161 11.83 -4.39 28.18
CA GLY A 161 11.99 -5.48 29.15
C GLY A 161 10.66 -5.94 29.76
N ASP A 162 9.52 -5.42 29.28
CA ASP A 162 8.21 -5.78 29.77
C ASP A 162 7.77 -7.11 29.13
N THR A 163 7.46 -8.09 29.98
CA THR A 163 7.01 -9.43 29.57
C THR A 163 5.50 -9.53 29.42
N GLY A 164 4.76 -8.46 29.69
CA GLY A 164 3.31 -8.37 29.45
C GLY A 164 3.00 -8.42 27.95
N VAL A 165 1.78 -8.91 27.63
CA VAL A 165 1.29 -8.90 26.25
C VAL A 165 0.56 -7.58 25.99
N HIS A 166 1.15 -6.73 25.16
CA HIS A 166 0.56 -5.45 24.78
C HIS A 166 0.09 -5.49 23.33
N THR A 167 -1.12 -5.00 23.10
CA THR A 167 -1.64 -4.79 21.74
C THR A 167 -0.96 -3.59 21.09
N PRO A 168 -0.91 -3.47 19.75
CA PRO A 168 -0.38 -2.28 19.08
C PRO A 168 -1.07 -0.98 19.50
N LYS A 169 -2.36 -1.04 19.86
CA LYS A 169 -3.11 0.11 20.38
C LYS A 169 -2.56 0.55 21.74
N GLU A 170 -2.35 -0.37 22.67
CA GLU A 170 -1.75 -0.05 23.98
C GLU A 170 -0.34 0.48 23.84
N ILE A 171 0.48 -0.12 22.96
CA ILE A 171 1.83 0.38 22.69
C ILE A 171 1.76 1.80 22.09
N PHE A 172 0.80 2.09 21.22
CA PHE A 172 0.57 3.45 20.73
C PHE A 172 0.15 4.40 21.85
N GLU A 173 -0.76 4.00 22.74
CA GLU A 173 -1.18 4.80 23.89
C GLU A 173 -0.02 5.06 24.87
N ILE A 174 0.90 4.10 25.05
CA ILE A 174 2.16 4.30 25.79
C ILE A 174 3.06 5.32 25.08
N ALA A 175 3.22 5.23 23.76
CA ALA A 175 3.98 6.19 22.96
C ALA A 175 3.42 7.61 23.06
N GLU A 176 2.09 7.74 23.17
CA GLU A 176 1.40 9.02 23.40
C GLU A 176 1.51 9.53 24.84
N GLY A 177 1.93 8.69 25.80
CA GLY A 177 1.94 9.02 27.23
C GLY A 177 0.56 8.95 27.87
N ILE A 178 -0.40 8.29 27.23
CA ILE A 178 -1.77 8.07 27.74
C ILE A 178 -1.77 6.93 28.75
N CYS A 179 -1.06 5.84 28.44
CA CYS A 179 -0.91 4.69 29.31
C CYS A 179 0.49 4.63 29.95
N PRO A 180 0.62 4.09 31.18
CA PRO A 180 1.94 3.86 31.77
C PRO A 180 2.71 2.80 30.98
N GLY A 181 4.04 2.96 30.90
CA GLY A 181 4.93 2.06 30.19
C GLY A 181 6.20 2.73 29.72
N ASN A 182 7.02 2.00 29.00
CA ASN A 182 8.26 2.55 28.44
C ASN A 182 7.98 3.28 27.11
N ARG A 183 7.81 4.60 27.20
CA ARG A 183 7.46 5.45 26.05
C ARG A 183 8.52 5.40 24.94
N GLU A 184 9.80 5.37 25.29
CA GLU A 184 10.88 5.32 24.30
C GLU A 184 10.88 3.99 23.53
N ALA A 185 10.69 2.88 24.24
CA ALA A 185 10.52 1.56 23.63
C ALA A 185 9.32 1.52 22.67
N ALA A 186 8.20 2.12 23.06
CA ALA A 186 6.99 2.19 22.24
C ALA A 186 7.21 3.01 20.95
N ILE A 187 7.83 4.18 21.04
CA ILE A 187 8.19 4.99 19.87
C ILE A 187 9.18 4.24 18.98
N THR A 188 10.17 3.57 19.58
CA THR A 188 11.17 2.78 18.85
C THR A 188 10.52 1.63 18.07
N ALA A 189 9.52 0.95 18.63
CA ALA A 189 8.83 -0.15 17.97
C ALA A 189 8.17 0.29 16.65
N PHE A 190 7.48 1.42 16.63
CA PHE A 190 6.89 1.98 15.41
C PHE A 190 7.94 2.57 14.45
N SER A 191 8.97 3.22 14.98
CA SER A 191 10.04 3.78 14.17
C SER A 191 10.87 2.72 13.47
N GLU A 192 11.18 1.59 14.13
CA GLU A 192 11.87 0.45 13.54
C GLU A 192 11.03 -0.19 12.42
N LEU A 193 9.72 -0.37 12.64
CA LEU A 193 8.81 -0.80 11.58
C LEU A 193 8.87 0.16 10.38
N GLY A 194 8.86 1.47 10.62
CA GLY A 194 8.95 2.48 9.58
C GLY A 194 10.26 2.39 8.77
N GLU A 195 11.40 2.19 9.43
CA GLU A 195 12.69 2.02 8.77
C GLU A 195 12.68 0.78 7.85
N LEU A 196 12.23 -0.36 8.35
CA LEU A 196 12.27 -1.62 7.61
C LEU A 196 11.22 -1.67 6.49
N ALA A 197 10.06 -1.05 6.70
CA ALA A 197 9.12 -0.79 5.61
C ALA A 197 9.73 0.12 4.53
N GLY A 198 10.43 1.19 4.95
CA GLY A 198 11.11 2.11 4.04
C GLY A 198 12.13 1.44 3.14
N ASP A 199 12.92 0.49 3.65
CA ASP A 199 13.87 -0.28 2.84
C ASP A 199 13.19 -1.17 1.80
N ALA A 200 12.14 -1.89 2.20
CA ALA A 200 11.35 -2.70 1.28
C ALA A 200 10.67 -1.83 0.20
N LEU A 201 10.06 -0.72 0.61
CA LEU A 201 9.41 0.22 -0.29
C LEU A 201 10.38 0.91 -1.23
N ALA A 202 11.63 1.19 -0.81
CA ALA A 202 12.66 1.72 -1.70
C ALA A 202 12.96 0.76 -2.86
N SER A 203 12.99 -0.54 -2.58
CA SER A 203 13.19 -1.57 -3.61
C SER A 203 12.00 -1.64 -4.57
N ALA A 204 10.78 -1.69 -4.05
CA ALA A 204 9.56 -1.78 -4.84
C ALA A 204 9.33 -0.51 -5.69
N ILE A 205 9.43 0.67 -5.07
CA ILE A 205 9.10 1.94 -5.76
C ILE A 205 10.12 2.30 -6.85
N THR A 206 11.33 1.75 -6.80
CA THR A 206 12.32 1.89 -7.88
C THR A 206 11.80 1.35 -9.21
N LEU A 207 10.98 0.29 -9.19
CA LEU A 207 10.39 -0.32 -10.39
C LEU A 207 9.07 0.35 -10.79
N ILE A 208 8.34 0.91 -9.83
CA ILE A 208 6.98 1.43 -10.03
C ILE A 208 7.00 2.91 -10.42
N ASP A 209 7.89 3.71 -9.83
CA ASP A 209 8.01 5.16 -10.01
C ASP A 209 6.65 5.88 -9.91
N GLY A 210 6.10 5.93 -8.70
CA GLY A 210 4.75 6.45 -8.47
C GLY A 210 4.53 7.01 -7.07
N ILE A 211 3.29 7.07 -6.63
CA ILE A 211 2.90 7.48 -5.29
C ILE A 211 2.83 6.26 -4.35
N ILE A 212 3.33 6.38 -3.13
CA ILE A 212 3.17 5.39 -2.07
C ILE A 212 1.99 5.81 -1.20
N VAL A 213 1.00 4.91 -1.04
CA VAL A 213 -0.15 5.13 -0.15
C VAL A 213 -0.14 4.07 0.94
N ILE A 214 -0.17 4.51 2.19
CA ILE A 214 -0.10 3.66 3.38
C ILE A 214 -1.48 3.58 4.01
N GLY A 215 -1.96 2.36 4.25
CA GLY A 215 -3.19 2.04 4.97
C GLY A 215 -2.98 0.96 6.01
N GLY A 216 -4.08 0.36 6.47
CA GLY A 216 -4.07 -0.69 7.49
C GLY A 216 -4.12 -0.16 8.91
N GLY A 217 -4.31 -1.06 9.87
CA GLY A 217 -4.53 -0.69 11.28
C GLY A 217 -3.38 0.05 11.94
N LEU A 218 -2.13 -0.24 11.53
CA LEU A 218 -0.95 0.43 12.08
C LEU A 218 -0.74 1.84 11.50
N SER A 219 -1.44 2.24 10.44
CA SER A 219 -1.34 3.59 9.87
C SER A 219 -1.77 4.69 10.85
N GLY A 220 -2.56 4.36 11.88
CA GLY A 220 -2.87 5.27 12.99
C GLY A 220 -1.65 5.76 13.77
N ALA A 221 -0.55 4.98 13.75
CA ALA A 221 0.74 5.37 14.33
C ALA A 221 1.69 6.07 13.34
N SER A 222 1.17 6.59 12.22
CA SER A 222 1.93 7.22 11.12
C SER A 222 2.92 8.27 11.58
N LYS A 223 2.60 9.04 12.62
CA LYS A 223 3.51 10.06 13.18
C LYS A 223 4.84 9.50 13.69
N TYR A 224 4.89 8.22 14.07
CA TYR A 224 6.11 7.53 14.49
C TYR A 224 6.72 6.70 13.35
N ILE A 225 5.90 6.20 12.43
CA ILE A 225 6.30 5.34 11.32
C ILE A 225 6.91 6.16 10.18
N LEU A 226 6.22 7.22 9.73
CA LEU A 226 6.60 7.96 8.52
C LEU A 226 7.93 8.67 8.58
N PRO A 227 8.38 9.28 9.70
CA PRO A 227 9.68 9.92 9.75
C PRO A 227 10.84 8.95 9.46
N ALA A 228 10.79 7.74 10.05
CA ALA A 228 11.81 6.71 9.82
C ALA A 228 11.74 6.13 8.40
N LEU A 229 10.53 5.90 7.90
CA LEU A 229 10.29 5.43 6.53
C LEU A 229 10.82 6.42 5.49
N LEU A 230 10.52 7.71 5.64
CA LEU A 230 11.01 8.76 4.73
C LEU A 230 12.53 8.93 4.82
N LYS A 231 13.10 8.83 6.04
CA LYS A 231 14.55 8.87 6.23
C LYS A 231 15.21 7.72 5.48
N GLU A 232 14.62 6.52 5.51
CA GLU A 232 15.16 5.38 4.78
C GLU A 232 15.03 5.55 3.26
N LEU A 233 13.88 5.97 2.74
CA LEU A 233 13.68 6.27 1.32
C LEU A 233 14.68 7.32 0.79
N ASN A 234 14.98 8.35 1.58
CA ASN A 234 15.91 9.43 1.24
C ASN A 234 17.35 9.15 1.72
N SER A 235 17.64 7.95 2.18
CA SER A 235 18.98 7.56 2.62
C SER A 235 19.97 7.42 1.45
N SER A 236 21.19 7.04 1.73
CA SER A 236 22.21 6.78 0.71
C SER A 236 22.84 5.42 0.88
N THR A 237 23.19 4.78 -0.25
CA THR A 237 23.92 3.52 -0.30
C THR A 237 25.36 3.76 -0.75
N GLY A 238 26.32 3.05 -0.15
CA GLY A 238 27.73 3.14 -0.50
C GLY A 238 28.09 2.31 -1.74
N MET A 239 29.12 2.75 -2.44
CA MET A 239 29.79 1.98 -3.49
C MET A 239 31.14 1.46 -2.99
N MET A 240 31.69 0.48 -3.68
CA MET A 240 32.99 -0.12 -3.28
C MET A 240 34.18 0.83 -3.42
N ASP A 241 34.06 1.89 -4.23
CA ASP A 241 35.04 2.97 -4.36
C ASP A 241 34.96 4.03 -3.26
N GLY A 242 34.03 3.86 -2.29
CA GLY A 242 33.79 4.77 -1.18
C GLY A 242 32.79 5.90 -1.49
N SER A 243 32.36 6.08 -2.73
CA SER A 243 31.32 7.05 -3.08
C SER A 243 29.95 6.62 -2.53
N ARG A 244 29.02 7.57 -2.48
CA ARG A 244 27.64 7.31 -2.02
C ARG A 244 26.63 7.86 -2.99
N PHE A 245 25.55 7.12 -3.18
CA PHE A 245 24.39 7.49 -3.99
C PHE A 245 23.13 7.50 -3.14
N GLY A 246 22.14 8.28 -3.54
CA GLY A 246 20.80 8.19 -2.98
C GLY A 246 20.25 6.78 -3.11
N ARG A 247 19.59 6.27 -2.07
CA ARG A 247 18.90 4.98 -2.07
C ARG A 247 17.91 4.88 -3.22
N LEU A 248 17.32 6.03 -3.59
CA LEU A 248 16.45 6.22 -4.74
C LEU A 248 17.02 7.28 -5.68
N GLN A 249 16.72 7.16 -6.98
CA GLN A 249 16.91 8.22 -7.98
C GLN A 249 15.89 9.37 -7.83
N MET A 250 14.89 9.18 -7.00
CA MET A 250 13.78 10.09 -6.74
C MET A 250 13.84 10.57 -5.28
N LYS A 251 13.54 11.84 -5.04
CA LYS A 251 13.33 12.33 -3.68
C LYS A 251 11.92 11.98 -3.21
N ALA A 252 11.79 11.41 -2.02
CA ALA A 252 10.51 11.10 -1.39
C ALA A 252 10.03 12.27 -0.52
N TYR A 253 8.75 12.63 -0.66
CA TYR A 253 8.11 13.73 0.05
C TYR A 253 6.90 13.25 0.84
N LEU A 254 6.70 13.77 2.05
CA LEU A 254 5.50 13.55 2.84
C LEU A 254 4.39 14.50 2.38
N LEU A 255 3.30 13.95 1.85
CA LEU A 255 2.25 14.77 1.24
C LEU A 255 1.23 15.32 2.25
N GLU A 256 1.25 14.87 3.51
CA GLU A 256 0.48 15.45 4.62
C GLU A 256 1.11 16.74 5.14
N ASP A 257 2.41 16.88 5.05
CA ASP A 257 3.11 18.10 5.45
C ASP A 257 2.98 19.17 4.36
N ALA A 258 2.54 20.35 4.73
CA ALA A 258 2.21 21.42 3.78
C ALA A 258 3.46 21.97 3.06
N GLU A 259 4.59 22.11 3.76
CA GLU A 259 5.85 22.60 3.18
C GLU A 259 6.43 21.54 2.23
N SER A 260 6.45 20.27 2.68
CA SER A 260 6.88 19.14 1.86
C SER A 260 6.02 19.00 0.60
N PHE A 261 4.69 19.16 0.71
CA PHE A 261 3.81 19.15 -0.45
C PHE A 261 4.07 20.34 -1.40
N ALA A 262 4.31 21.52 -0.89
CA ALA A 262 4.62 22.70 -1.71
C ALA A 262 5.91 22.47 -2.53
N ASP A 263 6.95 21.93 -1.92
CA ASP A 263 8.20 21.56 -2.59
C ASP A 263 7.97 20.44 -3.63
N PHE A 264 7.18 19.42 -3.28
CA PHE A 264 6.80 18.34 -4.18
C PHE A 264 6.05 18.87 -5.42
N ALA A 265 5.11 19.80 -5.24
CA ALA A 265 4.34 20.39 -6.33
C ALA A 265 5.19 21.31 -7.21
N LYS A 266 6.05 22.12 -6.60
CA LYS A 266 6.93 23.08 -7.30
C LYS A 266 7.90 22.39 -8.24
N GLY A 267 8.55 21.30 -7.80
CA GLY A 267 9.59 20.63 -8.57
C GLY A 267 10.79 21.55 -8.89
N GLY A 268 11.45 21.29 -10.01
CA GLY A 268 12.65 22.01 -10.45
C GLY A 268 12.58 22.44 -11.91
N ALA A 269 11.40 22.83 -12.42
CA ALA A 269 11.21 23.16 -13.83
C ALA A 269 12.15 24.29 -14.29
N VAL A 270 12.91 24.01 -15.34
CA VAL A 270 13.83 24.94 -16.02
C VAL A 270 13.51 24.96 -17.52
N GLU A 271 13.92 26.01 -18.19
CA GLU A 271 13.86 26.08 -19.65
C GLU A 271 15.23 25.72 -20.26
N VAL A 272 15.24 24.78 -21.18
CA VAL A 272 16.44 24.31 -21.87
C VAL A 272 16.37 24.73 -23.35
N PRO A 273 17.43 25.37 -23.91
CA PRO A 273 17.44 25.77 -25.30
C PRO A 273 17.51 24.56 -26.23
N ILE A 274 16.79 24.64 -27.35
CA ILE A 274 16.89 23.65 -28.41
C ILE A 274 18.09 24.04 -29.29
N PRO A 275 19.12 23.17 -29.43
CA PRO A 275 20.31 23.47 -30.21
C PRO A 275 19.98 23.90 -31.64
N GLY A 276 20.64 24.98 -32.11
CA GLY A 276 20.44 25.51 -33.47
C GLY A 276 19.14 26.29 -33.68
N THR A 277 18.39 26.60 -32.62
CA THR A 277 17.16 27.40 -32.72
C THR A 277 17.06 28.44 -31.59
N ASN A 278 16.12 29.40 -31.71
CA ASN A 278 15.79 30.35 -30.65
C ASN A 278 14.69 29.81 -29.69
N ARG A 279 14.31 28.55 -29.83
CA ARG A 279 13.24 27.92 -29.00
C ARG A 279 13.83 27.31 -27.76
N LYS A 280 12.99 27.29 -26.73
CA LYS A 280 13.28 26.58 -25.48
C LYS A 280 12.16 25.59 -25.17
N VAL A 281 12.48 24.55 -24.39
CA VAL A 281 11.53 23.56 -23.91
C VAL A 281 11.63 23.46 -22.40
N GLY A 282 10.49 23.28 -21.73
CA GLY A 282 10.45 23.03 -20.29
C GLY A 282 11.02 21.66 -19.95
N TYR A 283 11.89 21.61 -18.93
CA TYR A 283 12.48 20.41 -18.39
C TYR A 283 12.39 20.43 -16.87
N ASP A 284 11.89 19.36 -16.25
CA ASP A 284 11.90 19.20 -14.79
C ASP A 284 12.89 18.08 -14.44
N PRO A 285 14.11 18.43 -13.98
CA PRO A 285 15.12 17.45 -13.58
C PRO A 285 14.81 16.77 -12.24
N CYS A 286 13.88 17.32 -11.47
CA CYS A 286 13.57 16.80 -10.14
C CYS A 286 12.69 15.56 -10.23
N LYS A 287 13.33 14.39 -10.20
CA LYS A 287 12.62 13.13 -9.99
C LYS A 287 12.12 13.07 -8.55
N ARG A 288 10.82 12.83 -8.37
CA ARG A 288 10.19 12.85 -7.05
C ARG A 288 9.00 11.93 -6.95
N ILE A 289 8.80 11.36 -5.77
CA ILE A 289 7.65 10.56 -5.38
C ILE A 289 7.00 11.12 -4.13
N GLY A 290 5.71 10.86 -3.96
CA GLY A 290 4.97 11.22 -2.76
C GLY A 290 4.69 10.01 -1.89
N VAL A 291 4.71 10.21 -0.57
CA VAL A 291 4.27 9.25 0.44
C VAL A 291 3.09 9.87 1.17
N THR A 292 2.00 9.15 1.30
CA THR A 292 0.77 9.62 1.96
C THR A 292 0.08 8.50 2.73
N VAL A 293 -0.77 8.85 3.68
CA VAL A 293 -1.66 7.91 4.37
C VAL A 293 -3.04 7.95 3.74
N SER A 294 -3.70 6.79 3.61
CA SER A 294 -5.07 6.71 3.13
C SER A 294 -6.02 7.55 4.00
N LYS A 295 -6.70 8.50 3.41
CA LYS A 295 -7.69 9.35 4.12
C LYS A 295 -9.04 8.68 4.27
N GLN A 296 -9.39 7.78 3.34
CA GLN A 296 -10.67 7.07 3.39
C GLN A 296 -10.61 5.77 4.23
N GLY A 297 -9.40 5.35 4.62
CA GLY A 297 -9.16 4.14 5.41
C GLY A 297 -9.19 2.86 4.56
N ALA A 298 -8.49 1.82 5.04
CA ALA A 298 -8.27 0.60 4.28
C ALA A 298 -9.57 -0.11 3.85
N ASN A 299 -10.53 -0.25 4.75
CA ASN A 299 -11.79 -0.95 4.46
C ASN A 299 -12.57 -0.31 3.31
N ARG A 300 -12.68 1.04 3.32
CA ARG A 300 -13.36 1.75 2.25
C ARG A 300 -12.58 1.69 0.94
N SER A 301 -11.26 1.83 0.99
CA SER A 301 -10.40 1.72 -0.19
C SER A 301 -10.51 0.33 -0.83
N ILE A 302 -10.52 -0.75 -0.03
CA ILE A 302 -10.70 -2.12 -0.49
C ILE A 302 -12.09 -2.29 -1.15
N ALA A 303 -13.15 -1.79 -0.52
CA ALA A 303 -14.50 -1.87 -1.06
C ALA A 303 -14.64 -1.10 -2.39
N MET A 304 -14.09 0.11 -2.45
CA MET A 304 -14.03 0.89 -3.69
C MET A 304 -13.17 0.23 -4.76
N GLY A 305 -12.05 -0.37 -4.36
CA GLY A 305 -11.20 -1.17 -5.24
C GLY A 305 -11.94 -2.36 -5.84
N ALA A 306 -12.69 -3.11 -5.03
CA ALA A 306 -13.53 -4.21 -5.50
C ALA A 306 -14.59 -3.72 -6.50
N TYR A 307 -15.24 -2.59 -6.20
CA TYR A 307 -16.23 -1.99 -7.07
C TYR A 307 -15.64 -1.60 -8.44
N VAL A 308 -14.55 -0.82 -8.46
CA VAL A 308 -13.94 -0.38 -9.72
C VAL A 308 -13.28 -1.55 -10.47
N PHE A 309 -12.82 -2.59 -9.77
CA PHE A 309 -12.30 -3.81 -10.38
C PHE A 309 -13.37 -4.52 -11.19
N ALA A 310 -14.56 -4.73 -10.61
CA ALA A 310 -15.71 -5.31 -11.32
C ALA A 310 -16.13 -4.46 -12.52
N LEU A 311 -16.26 -3.13 -12.35
CA LEU A 311 -16.64 -2.23 -13.46
C LEU A 311 -15.65 -2.30 -14.63
N ASN A 312 -14.34 -2.37 -14.33
CA ASN A 312 -13.32 -2.46 -15.37
C ASN A 312 -13.43 -3.78 -16.16
N HIS A 313 -13.69 -4.91 -15.48
CA HIS A 313 -13.87 -6.21 -16.14
C HIS A 313 -15.15 -6.25 -16.98
N LEU A 314 -16.27 -5.80 -16.43
CA LEU A 314 -17.54 -5.72 -17.15
C LEU A 314 -17.45 -4.83 -18.39
N SER A 315 -16.72 -3.71 -18.33
CA SER A 315 -16.53 -2.80 -19.46
C SER A 315 -15.68 -3.37 -20.59
N LYS A 316 -14.76 -4.30 -20.27
CA LYS A 316 -13.89 -5.00 -21.22
C LYS A 316 -14.54 -6.26 -21.82
N GLY A 317 -15.71 -6.66 -21.32
CA GLY A 317 -16.41 -7.87 -21.75
C GLY A 317 -15.72 -9.17 -21.32
N ILE A 318 -15.01 -9.08 -20.22
CA ILE A 318 -14.27 -10.22 -19.61
C ILE A 318 -15.01 -10.67 -18.37
#